data_9838e4043fc08b9c60e7a87f6a0c3f46
#
_entry.id   9838e4043fc08b9c60e7a87f6a0c3f46
#
_cell.length_a   1.000
_cell.length_b   1.000
_cell.length_c   1.000
_cell.angle_alpha   90.00
_cell.angle_beta   90.00
_cell.angle_gamma   90.00
#
_symmetry.space_group_name_H-M   'P 1'
#
loop_
_entity.id
_entity.type
_entity.pdbx_description
1 polymer ?
#
loop_
_entity_poly.entity_id
_entity_poly.type
_entity_poly.pdbx_seq_one_letter_code
_entity_poly.pdbx_strand_id
1 'polypeptide(L)'
;MNSTPSESEKKEQEPSPVEISFLDIYQLIELFVMLLSEQAWRYIGLRVDPRTNKINKDLAKGRVAIDCIISLVDKIGSNLDNAEIERLRRLIADLQINYVEQMK
;
A
#
# COMPACT_ATOMS: atom_id res chain seq x y z
N MET A 1 30.25 2.21 -18.40
CA MET A 1 29.56 2.28 -18.70
C MET A 1 28.44 2.33 -18.11
N ASN A 2 27.73 2.33 -18.04
CA ASN A 2 26.56 2.44 -17.69
C ASN A 2 26.15 1.84 -16.48
N SER A 3 25.28 2.36 -15.75
CA SER A 3 24.59 1.72 -14.66
C SER A 3 23.98 0.44 -15.13
N THR A 4 23.85 -0.51 -14.28
CA THR A 4 23.20 -1.74 -14.66
C THR A 4 21.72 -1.47 -14.90
N PRO A 5 21.09 -2.17 -15.85
CA PRO A 5 19.67 -1.97 -16.09
C PRO A 5 18.81 -2.19 -14.85
N SER A 6 19.23 -3.11 -14.00
CA SER A 6 18.43 -3.40 -12.80
C SER A 6 18.39 -2.22 -11.83
N GLU A 7 19.49 -1.49 -11.71
CA GLU A 7 19.50 -0.30 -10.85
C GLU A 7 18.63 0.80 -11.41
N SER A 8 18.68 1.00 -12.72
CA SER A 8 17.84 2.00 -13.37
C SER A 8 16.38 1.66 -13.22
N GLU A 9 16.05 0.38 -13.39
CA GLU A 9 14.68 -0.05 -13.23
C GLU A 9 14.16 0.15 -11.82
N LYS A 10 15.00 -0.11 -10.82
CA LYS A 10 14.61 0.12 -9.44
C LYS A 10 14.32 1.57 -9.16
N LYS A 11 15.16 2.46 -9.68
CA LYS A 11 14.97 3.89 -9.50
C LYS A 11 13.70 4.38 -10.18
N GLU A 12 13.35 3.78 -11.31
CA GLU A 12 12.13 4.16 -12.01
C GLU A 12 10.88 3.69 -11.28
N GLN A 13 10.97 2.54 -10.61
CA GLN A 13 9.83 1.98 -9.89
C GLN A 13 9.60 2.66 -8.56
N GLU A 14 10.64 3.18 -7.94
CA GLU A 14 10.54 3.81 -6.64
C GLU A 14 10.70 5.32 -6.79
N PRO A 15 9.67 6.11 -6.45
CA PRO A 15 9.79 7.55 -6.57
C PRO A 15 10.83 8.07 -5.59
N SER A 16 11.64 9.02 -6.04
CA SER A 16 12.63 9.69 -5.21
C SER A 16 11.91 10.66 -4.27
N PRO A 17 12.55 11.08 -3.17
CA PRO A 17 11.96 12.11 -2.30
C PRO A 17 11.60 13.39 -3.04
N VAL A 18 12.40 13.77 -4.03
CA VAL A 18 12.10 14.96 -4.83
C VAL A 18 10.84 14.74 -5.65
N GLU A 19 10.72 13.58 -6.29
CA GLU A 19 9.54 13.27 -7.09
C GLU A 19 8.29 13.22 -6.22
N ILE A 20 8.38 12.67 -5.01
CA ILE A 20 7.27 12.62 -4.08
C ILE A 20 6.81 14.04 -3.73
N SER A 21 7.75 14.97 -3.56
CA SER A 21 7.39 16.34 -3.20
C SER A 21 6.67 17.10 -4.31
N PHE A 22 6.73 16.59 -5.54
CA PHE A 22 6.00 17.21 -6.66
C PHE A 22 4.60 16.67 -6.85
N LEU A 23 4.20 15.62 -6.10
CA LEU A 23 2.85 15.10 -6.19
C LEU A 23 1.87 16.05 -5.53
N ASP A 24 0.68 16.19 -6.09
CA ASP A 24 -0.36 16.92 -5.39
C ASP A 24 -0.89 16.05 -4.25
N ILE A 25 -1.76 16.63 -3.43
CA ILE A 25 -2.21 15.96 -2.21
C ILE A 25 -2.95 14.64 -2.52
N TYR A 26 -3.73 14.60 -3.59
CA TYR A 26 -4.49 13.39 -3.92
C TYR A 26 -3.57 12.26 -4.38
N GLN A 27 -2.59 12.58 -5.21
CA GLN A 27 -1.59 11.61 -5.66
C GLN A 27 -0.75 11.10 -4.50
N LEU A 28 -0.38 12.00 -3.58
CA LEU A 28 0.40 11.62 -2.41
C LEU A 28 -0.38 10.66 -1.51
N ILE A 29 -1.66 10.95 -1.28
CA ILE A 29 -2.49 10.08 -0.46
C ILE A 29 -2.67 8.71 -1.13
N GLU A 30 -2.86 8.67 -2.45
CA GLU A 30 -2.93 7.39 -3.15
C GLU A 30 -1.64 6.58 -2.99
N LEU A 31 -0.49 7.24 -3.03
CA LEU A 31 0.78 6.57 -2.78
C LEU A 31 0.83 5.99 -1.37
N PHE A 32 0.38 6.76 -0.38
CA PHE A 32 0.34 6.28 1.00
C PHE A 32 -0.58 5.08 1.15
N VAL A 33 -1.72 5.08 0.46
CA VAL A 33 -2.64 3.93 0.47
C VAL A 33 -1.93 2.70 -0.07
N MET A 34 -1.18 2.84 -1.16
CA MET A 34 -0.44 1.72 -1.73
C MET A 34 0.63 1.19 -0.77
N LEU A 35 1.38 2.09 -0.15
CA LEU A 35 2.42 1.68 0.80
C LEU A 35 1.83 1.01 2.02
N LEU A 36 0.73 1.56 2.54
CA LEU A 36 0.05 0.98 3.69
C LEU A 36 -0.54 -0.39 3.35
N SER A 37 -1.04 -0.57 2.14
CA SER A 37 -1.62 -1.85 1.76
C SER A 37 -0.56 -2.95 1.67
N GLU A 38 0.63 -2.62 1.20
CA GLU A 38 1.73 -3.60 1.20
C GLU A 38 2.11 -4.00 2.62
N GLN A 39 2.16 -3.05 3.53
CA GLN A 39 2.42 -3.34 4.93
C GLN A 39 1.30 -4.19 5.53
N ALA A 40 0.05 -3.84 5.21
CA ALA A 40 -1.09 -4.60 5.71
C ALA A 40 -1.00 -6.07 5.30
N TRP A 41 -0.70 -6.35 4.04
CA TRP A 41 -0.57 -7.73 3.58
C TRP A 41 0.53 -8.49 4.32
N ARG A 42 1.64 -7.82 4.63
CA ARG A 42 2.72 -8.46 5.40
C ARG A 42 2.29 -8.76 6.83
N TYR A 43 1.64 -7.81 7.49
CA TYR A 43 1.19 -8.01 8.87
C TYR A 43 0.05 -8.99 8.99
N ILE A 44 -0.77 -9.13 7.96
CA ILE A 44 -1.80 -10.17 7.91
C ILE A 44 -1.14 -11.56 7.77
N GLY A 45 0.09 -11.61 7.30
CA GLY A 45 0.83 -12.86 7.19
C GLY A 45 0.76 -13.49 5.81
N LEU A 46 0.35 -12.73 4.79
CA LEU A 46 0.21 -13.24 3.44
C LEU A 46 1.35 -12.85 2.51
N ARG A 47 2.31 -12.06 3.01
CA ARG A 47 3.52 -11.72 2.27
C ARG A 47 4.70 -11.73 3.23
N VAL A 48 5.86 -12.12 2.69
CA VAL A 48 7.08 -12.12 3.50
C VAL A 48 7.57 -10.68 3.71
N ASP A 49 8.26 -10.47 4.80
CA ASP A 49 8.99 -9.24 5.04
C ASP A 49 10.24 -9.28 4.14
N PRO A 50 10.41 -8.32 3.22
CA PRO A 50 11.54 -8.37 2.30
C PRO A 50 12.90 -8.23 3.00
N ARG A 51 12.93 -7.69 4.23
CA ARG A 51 14.18 -7.54 4.97
C ARG A 51 14.67 -8.86 5.54
N THR A 52 13.76 -9.77 5.91
CA THR A 52 14.10 -11.02 6.55
C THR A 52 13.73 -12.24 5.72
N ASN A 53 12.94 -12.03 4.67
CA ASN A 53 12.40 -13.08 3.82
C ASN A 53 11.55 -14.09 4.60
N LYS A 54 10.93 -13.63 5.68
CA LYS A 54 10.09 -14.47 6.54
C LYS A 54 8.74 -13.81 6.76
N ILE A 55 7.75 -14.63 7.07
CA ILE A 55 6.43 -14.13 7.46
C ILE A 55 6.57 -13.50 8.85
N ASN A 56 6.08 -12.27 8.98
CA ASN A 56 6.11 -11.55 10.24
C ASN A 56 4.69 -11.06 10.54
N LYS A 57 3.84 -11.99 10.97
CA LYS A 57 2.43 -11.70 11.21
C LYS A 57 2.26 -10.87 12.49
N ASP A 58 1.49 -9.80 12.37
CA ASP A 58 1.15 -8.94 13.49
C ASP A 58 -0.20 -8.31 13.20
N LEU A 59 -1.26 -8.97 13.64
CA LEU A 59 -2.63 -8.56 13.29
C LEU A 59 -2.99 -7.20 13.85
N ALA A 60 -2.44 -6.82 15.00
CA ALA A 60 -2.72 -5.48 15.54
C ALA A 60 -2.20 -4.39 14.62
N LYS A 61 -0.99 -4.55 14.11
CA LYS A 61 -0.43 -3.59 13.14
C LYS A 61 -1.16 -3.65 11.81
N GLY A 62 -1.57 -4.84 11.40
CA GLY A 62 -2.37 -5.00 10.19
C GLY A 62 -3.66 -4.22 10.28
N ARG A 63 -4.33 -4.28 11.42
CA ARG A 63 -5.58 -3.54 11.62
C ARG A 63 -5.35 -2.03 11.56
N VAL A 64 -4.27 -1.53 12.16
CA VAL A 64 -3.95 -0.11 12.09
C VAL A 64 -3.78 0.32 10.63
N ALA A 65 -3.06 -0.47 9.83
CA ALA A 65 -2.85 -0.14 8.43
C ALA A 65 -4.18 -0.11 7.67
N ILE A 66 -5.04 -1.10 7.90
CA ILE A 66 -6.34 -1.15 7.22
C ILE A 66 -7.21 0.05 7.61
N ASP A 67 -7.26 0.37 8.89
CA ASP A 67 -8.07 1.49 9.36
C ASP A 67 -7.57 2.81 8.76
N CYS A 68 -6.26 2.98 8.65
CA CYS A 68 -5.70 4.16 8.00
C CYS A 68 -6.07 4.22 6.52
N ILE A 69 -6.01 3.10 5.83
CA ILE A 69 -6.38 3.04 4.41
C ILE A 69 -7.84 3.46 4.24
N ILE A 70 -8.73 2.93 5.06
CA ILE A 70 -10.15 3.28 5.00
C ILE A 70 -10.34 4.78 5.18
N SER A 71 -9.68 5.37 6.19
CA SER A 71 -9.80 6.79 6.46
C SER A 71 -9.28 7.64 5.29
N LEU A 72 -8.15 7.25 4.72
CA LEU A 72 -7.56 7.99 3.62
C LEU A 72 -8.43 7.92 2.37
N VAL A 73 -8.92 6.73 2.03
CA VAL A 73 -9.79 6.56 0.86
C VAL A 73 -11.09 7.34 1.05
N ASP A 74 -11.63 7.36 2.26
CA ASP A 74 -12.82 8.14 2.55
C ASP A 74 -12.60 9.64 2.30
N LYS A 75 -11.42 10.14 2.62
CA LYS A 75 -11.10 11.56 2.44
C LYS A 75 -10.97 11.95 0.97
N ILE A 76 -10.45 11.07 0.12
CA ILE A 76 -10.15 11.43 -1.26
C ILE A 76 -11.14 10.86 -2.27
N GLY A 77 -12.08 10.01 -1.83
CA GLY A 77 -12.94 9.27 -2.74
C GLY A 77 -13.73 10.12 -3.71
N SER A 78 -14.21 11.29 -3.26
CA SER A 78 -14.99 12.17 -4.12
C SER A 78 -14.15 12.83 -5.21
N ASN A 79 -12.83 12.78 -5.11
CA ASN A 79 -11.92 13.35 -6.08
C ASN A 79 -11.33 12.32 -7.03
N LEU A 80 -11.74 11.05 -6.89
CA LEU A 80 -11.28 9.97 -7.75
C LEU A 80 -12.38 9.62 -8.75
N ASP A 81 -11.99 9.10 -9.90
CA ASP A 81 -12.99 8.63 -10.86
C ASP A 81 -13.58 7.30 -10.36
N ASN A 82 -14.66 6.87 -11.01
CA ASN A 82 -15.39 5.68 -10.57
C ASN A 82 -14.54 4.41 -10.61
N ALA A 83 -13.69 4.28 -11.60
CA ALA A 83 -12.85 3.09 -11.72
C ALA A 83 -11.83 3.03 -10.59
N GLU A 84 -11.25 4.17 -10.22
CA GLU A 84 -10.27 4.22 -9.14
C GLU A 84 -10.91 3.94 -7.79
N ILE A 85 -12.06 4.55 -7.51
CA ILE A 85 -12.72 4.34 -6.22
C ILE A 85 -13.17 2.88 -6.08
N GLU A 86 -13.64 2.26 -7.17
CA GLU A 86 -14.01 0.86 -7.18
C GLU A 86 -12.82 -0.04 -6.84
N ARG A 87 -11.67 0.25 -7.45
CA ARG A 87 -10.45 -0.52 -7.21
C ARG A 87 -10.02 -0.42 -5.74
N LEU A 88 -10.08 0.79 -5.17
CA LEU A 88 -9.70 0.99 -3.78
C LEU A 88 -10.69 0.33 -2.81
N ARG A 89 -11.98 0.37 -3.13
CA ARG A 89 -12.97 -0.31 -2.32
C ARG A 89 -12.77 -1.82 -2.34
N ARG A 90 -12.39 -2.35 -3.49
CA ARG A 90 -12.11 -3.79 -3.61
C ARG A 90 -10.87 -4.16 -2.82
N LEU A 91 -9.83 -3.31 -2.85
CA LEU A 91 -8.64 -3.52 -2.05
C LEU A 91 -8.98 -3.56 -0.56
N ILE A 92 -9.79 -2.63 -0.08
CA ILE A 92 -10.20 -2.59 1.32
C ILE A 92 -10.98 -3.86 1.68
N ALA A 93 -11.91 -4.27 0.83
CA ALA A 93 -12.69 -5.47 1.08
C ALA A 93 -11.80 -6.70 1.17
N ASP A 94 -10.84 -6.83 0.26
CA ASP A 94 -9.90 -7.95 0.26
C ASP A 94 -9.06 -7.96 1.52
N LEU A 95 -8.57 -6.81 1.94
CA LEU A 95 -7.77 -6.71 3.16
C LEU A 95 -8.59 -7.11 4.38
N GLN A 96 -9.83 -6.64 4.46
CA GLN A 96 -10.71 -6.96 5.60
C GLN A 96 -11.06 -8.43 5.66
N ILE A 97 -11.37 -9.03 4.52
CA ILE A 97 -11.71 -10.45 4.45
C ILE A 97 -10.52 -11.29 4.91
N ASN A 98 -9.34 -10.98 4.40
CA ASN A 98 -8.14 -11.75 4.74
C ASN A 98 -7.72 -11.53 6.19
N TYR A 99 -7.91 -10.32 6.70
CA TYR A 99 -7.65 -10.05 8.11
C TYR A 99 -8.51 -10.93 9.00
N VAL A 100 -9.81 -11.00 8.72
CA VAL A 100 -10.74 -11.81 9.50
C VAL A 100 -10.37 -13.30 9.41
N GLU A 101 -9.99 -13.76 8.21
CA GLU A 101 -9.59 -15.14 8.04
C GLU A 101 -8.37 -15.50 8.90
N GLN A 102 -7.44 -14.59 9.04
CA GLN A 102 -6.23 -14.84 9.82
C GLN A 102 -6.45 -14.73 11.33
N MET A 103 -7.61 -14.20 11.75
CA MET A 103 -7.98 -14.15 13.16
C MET A 103 -8.50 -15.48 13.66
N LYS A 104 -8.94 -16.34 12.77
CA LYS A 104 -9.57 -17.63 13.15
C LYS A 104 -8.57 -18.66 13.65
#